data_e1f249246676c5a209b8b155585275e8
#
_entry.id   e1f249246676c5a209b8b155585275e8
#
_cell.length_a   1.000
_cell.length_b   1.000
_cell.length_c   1.000
_cell.angle_alpha   90.00
_cell.angle_beta   90.00
_cell.angle_gamma   90.00
#
_symmetry.space_group_name_H-M   'P 1'
#
loop_
_entity.id
_entity.type
_entity.pdbx_description
1 polymer ?
#
loop_
_entity_poly.entity_id
_entity_poly.type
_entity_poly.pdbx_seq_one_letter_code
_entity_poly.pdbx_strand_id
1 'polypeptide(L)'
;LSDDGHPHKKFDYMLSNPPFGVDWKKIEADIKDEHQVKGFDGRFGAGLPRVSDGSLLFLMHLISKMRNRDQANDQGSRIGIILNGSPLFTGSAGSGESEIRRYILEADLLEAIIALPNDMFYNTGIATYIWVLSNKKDAERKGKVQLIDGSHLYSKMRKSLGSKRNEMSEDDIKTIIRSFGDFEVIDVRTLDKPAEVKSNRGRQSANPKSEPAKTFASKIFNSYEFGYRRVTIERPLRLSAQITDEAVASLRLDRKSTRLNS
;
A
#
# COMPACT_ATOMS: atom_id res chain seq x y z
N LEU A 1 -14.94 -11.90 5.28
CA LEU A 1 -15.56 -11.05 4.24
C LEU A 1 -16.90 -11.62 3.76
N SER A 2 -17.06 -12.92 3.67
CA SER A 2 -18.32 -13.59 3.30
C SER A 2 -19.36 -13.52 4.42
N ASP A 3 -18.93 -13.56 5.68
CA ASP A 3 -19.81 -13.48 6.84
C ASP A 3 -19.46 -12.21 7.65
N ASP A 4 -20.37 -11.25 7.62
CA ASP A 4 -20.24 -10.00 8.37
C ASP A 4 -21.01 -10.12 9.70
N GLY A 5 -20.30 -10.41 10.78
CA GLY A 5 -20.90 -10.53 12.11
C GLY A 5 -21.59 -9.25 12.62
N HIS A 6 -21.42 -8.13 11.94
CA HIS A 6 -21.98 -6.82 12.34
C HIS A 6 -22.50 -6.01 11.15
N PRO A 7 -23.45 -6.52 10.34
CA PRO A 7 -23.83 -5.92 9.07
C PRO A 7 -24.36 -4.47 9.20
N HIS A 8 -25.03 -4.14 10.30
CA HIS A 8 -25.64 -2.82 10.54
C HIS A 8 -24.87 -1.93 11.51
N LYS A 9 -23.76 -2.41 12.08
CA LYS A 9 -22.99 -1.61 13.03
C LYS A 9 -21.97 -0.72 12.34
N LYS A 10 -21.79 0.47 12.92
CA LYS A 10 -20.75 1.44 12.55
C LYS A 10 -19.87 1.69 13.77
N PHE A 11 -18.60 1.99 13.53
CA PHE A 11 -17.61 2.08 14.59
C PHE A 11 -16.85 3.41 14.51
N ASP A 12 -16.49 3.96 15.67
CA ASP A 12 -15.71 5.20 15.76
C ASP A 12 -14.23 4.94 15.43
N TYR A 13 -13.69 3.83 15.93
CA TYR A 13 -12.30 3.40 15.71
C TYR A 13 -12.25 1.95 15.28
N MET A 14 -11.44 1.68 14.27
CA MET A 14 -11.24 0.32 13.75
C MET A 14 -9.75 0.08 13.55
N LEU A 15 -9.24 -1.01 14.13
CA LEU A 15 -7.88 -1.48 13.94
C LEU A 15 -7.92 -2.87 13.30
N SER A 16 -7.12 -3.09 12.27
CA SER A 16 -7.09 -4.36 11.57
C SER A 16 -5.68 -4.73 11.12
N ASN A 17 -5.37 -6.01 11.28
CA ASN A 17 -4.19 -6.64 10.72
C ASN A 17 -4.64 -7.89 9.94
N PRO A 18 -5.16 -7.71 8.71
CA PRO A 18 -5.64 -8.83 7.92
C PRO A 18 -4.48 -9.70 7.44
N PRO A 19 -4.75 -10.96 7.04
CA PRO A 19 -3.71 -11.81 6.45
C PRO A 19 -3.21 -11.21 5.13
N PHE A 20 -1.89 -11.25 4.93
CA PHE A 20 -1.25 -10.70 3.72
C PHE A 20 -1.29 -11.69 2.57
N GLY A 21 -1.53 -11.19 1.35
CA GLY A 21 -1.44 -11.98 0.12
C GLY A 21 -2.43 -13.14 0.02
N VAL A 22 -3.56 -13.07 0.69
CA VAL A 22 -4.60 -14.11 0.63
C VAL A 22 -5.51 -13.88 -0.56
N ASP A 23 -5.70 -14.91 -1.37
CA ASP A 23 -6.70 -14.90 -2.43
C ASP A 23 -8.13 -14.94 -1.86
N TRP A 24 -9.07 -14.41 -2.62
CA TRP A 24 -10.49 -14.41 -2.27
C TRP A 24 -11.34 -15.26 -3.21
N LYS A 25 -10.71 -16.19 -3.93
CA LYS A 25 -11.35 -17.06 -4.92
C LYS A 25 -12.55 -17.82 -4.36
N LYS A 26 -12.48 -18.25 -3.10
CA LYS A 26 -13.57 -19.02 -2.47
C LYS A 26 -14.87 -18.24 -2.29
N ILE A 27 -14.78 -16.91 -2.20
CA ILE A 27 -15.90 -16.00 -1.99
C ILE A 27 -16.10 -15.04 -3.17
N GLU A 28 -15.49 -15.37 -4.32
CA GLU A 28 -15.47 -14.51 -5.50
C GLU A 28 -16.88 -14.23 -6.03
N ALA A 29 -17.72 -15.24 -6.07
CA ALA A 29 -19.10 -15.11 -6.55
C ALA A 29 -19.90 -14.12 -5.69
N ASP A 30 -19.86 -14.25 -4.38
CA ASP A 30 -20.59 -13.40 -3.43
C ASP A 30 -20.12 -11.93 -3.51
N ILE A 31 -18.79 -11.73 -3.59
CA ILE A 31 -18.20 -10.39 -3.68
C ILE A 31 -18.56 -9.71 -5.00
N LYS A 32 -18.51 -10.45 -6.12
CA LYS A 32 -18.90 -9.93 -7.43
C LYS A 32 -20.38 -9.60 -7.51
N ASP A 33 -21.23 -10.47 -6.94
CA ASP A 33 -22.66 -10.23 -6.87
C ASP A 33 -22.96 -8.96 -6.05
N GLU A 34 -22.36 -8.81 -4.87
CA GLU A 34 -22.51 -7.61 -4.07
C GLU A 34 -22.06 -6.35 -4.81
N HIS A 35 -20.93 -6.40 -5.51
CA HIS A 35 -20.43 -5.29 -6.31
C HIS A 35 -21.39 -4.90 -7.43
N GLN A 36 -21.94 -5.89 -8.17
CA GLN A 36 -22.84 -5.64 -9.29
C GLN A 36 -24.23 -5.18 -8.87
N VAL A 37 -24.79 -5.82 -7.83
CA VAL A 37 -26.19 -5.57 -7.42
C VAL A 37 -26.31 -4.33 -6.55
N LYS A 38 -25.37 -4.12 -5.63
CA LYS A 38 -25.45 -3.02 -4.66
C LYS A 38 -24.60 -1.80 -5.04
N GLY A 39 -23.58 -1.94 -5.88
CA GLY A 39 -22.68 -0.84 -6.21
C GLY A 39 -22.17 -0.13 -4.96
N PHE A 40 -22.33 1.19 -4.91
CA PHE A 40 -21.89 2.00 -3.75
C PHE A 40 -22.78 1.88 -2.51
N ASP A 41 -23.95 1.27 -2.60
CA ASP A 41 -24.76 0.92 -1.43
C ASP A 41 -24.22 -0.33 -0.72
N GLY A 42 -23.36 -1.09 -1.41
CA GLY A 42 -22.62 -2.21 -0.86
C GLY A 42 -21.21 -1.80 -0.39
N ARG A 43 -20.43 -2.81 -0.02
CA ARG A 43 -19.07 -2.61 0.50
C ARG A 43 -18.03 -2.36 -0.60
N PHE A 44 -18.25 -2.85 -1.80
CA PHE A 44 -17.23 -2.98 -2.84
C PHE A 44 -17.52 -2.15 -4.10
N GLY A 45 -18.34 -1.12 -3.99
CA GLY A 45 -18.77 -0.31 -5.13
C GLY A 45 -17.64 0.40 -5.88
N ALA A 46 -16.57 0.78 -5.19
CA ALA A 46 -15.44 1.48 -5.80
C ALA A 46 -14.63 0.62 -6.78
N GLY A 47 -14.70 -0.70 -6.68
CA GLY A 47 -13.99 -1.63 -7.56
C GLY A 47 -13.62 -2.94 -6.89
N LEU A 48 -13.12 -3.88 -7.67
CA LEU A 48 -12.66 -5.17 -7.17
C LEU A 48 -11.17 -5.36 -7.49
N PRO A 49 -10.32 -5.70 -6.50
CA PRO A 49 -8.94 -6.03 -6.76
C PRO A 49 -8.83 -7.39 -7.45
N ARG A 50 -7.65 -7.71 -7.95
CA ARG A 50 -7.38 -9.05 -8.51
C ARG A 50 -7.67 -10.14 -7.48
N VAL A 51 -8.15 -11.30 -7.96
CA VAL A 51 -8.59 -12.42 -7.11
C VAL A 51 -7.46 -12.97 -6.22
N SER A 52 -6.21 -12.84 -6.66
CA SER A 52 -5.03 -13.32 -5.92
C SER A 52 -4.65 -12.46 -4.70
N ASP A 53 -5.29 -11.30 -4.48
CA ASP A 53 -4.97 -10.41 -3.35
C ASP A 53 -6.22 -9.67 -2.85
N GLY A 54 -6.72 -10.11 -1.69
CA GLY A 54 -7.91 -9.54 -1.03
C GLY A 54 -7.64 -8.34 -0.13
N SER A 55 -6.40 -7.82 -0.06
CA SER A 55 -6.01 -6.76 0.89
C SER A 55 -6.93 -5.53 0.81
N LEU A 56 -7.24 -5.06 -0.39
CA LEU A 56 -8.14 -3.92 -0.58
C LEU A 56 -9.60 -4.22 -0.25
N LEU A 57 -10.04 -5.48 -0.31
CA LEU A 57 -11.39 -5.86 0.14
C LEU A 57 -11.55 -5.70 1.65
N PHE A 58 -10.51 -6.04 2.43
CA PHE A 58 -10.52 -5.78 3.88
C PHE A 58 -10.61 -4.27 4.16
N LEU A 59 -9.86 -3.45 3.43
CA LEU A 59 -9.92 -2.01 3.57
C LEU A 59 -11.31 -1.45 3.23
N MET A 60 -11.89 -1.88 2.10
CA MET A 60 -13.24 -1.46 1.68
C MET A 60 -14.31 -1.89 2.69
N HIS A 61 -14.18 -3.09 3.25
CA HIS A 61 -15.05 -3.56 4.33
C HIS A 61 -14.99 -2.63 5.55
N LEU A 62 -13.79 -2.23 6.00
CA LEU A 62 -13.66 -1.28 7.11
C LEU A 62 -14.25 0.10 6.76
N ILE A 63 -14.02 0.60 5.55
CA ILE A 63 -14.61 1.87 5.08
C ILE A 63 -16.14 1.81 5.14
N SER A 64 -16.73 0.68 4.74
CA SER A 64 -18.19 0.50 4.82
C SER A 64 -18.73 0.54 6.26
N LYS A 65 -17.89 0.35 7.25
CA LYS A 65 -18.24 0.40 8.69
C LYS A 65 -17.99 1.76 9.34
N MET A 66 -17.54 2.75 8.59
CA MET A 66 -17.44 4.12 9.08
C MET A 66 -18.81 4.71 9.40
N ARG A 67 -18.88 5.54 10.44
CA ARG A 67 -20.07 6.37 10.72
C ARG A 67 -20.21 7.46 9.66
N ASN A 68 -21.43 7.79 9.32
CA ASN A 68 -21.69 8.93 8.45
C ASN A 68 -21.36 10.24 9.20
N ARG A 69 -20.78 11.18 8.47
CA ARG A 69 -20.35 12.47 8.99
C ARG A 69 -21.50 13.44 9.29
N ASP A 70 -22.68 13.23 8.69
CA ASP A 70 -23.82 14.16 8.72
C ASP A 70 -24.68 14.09 10.00
N GLN A 71 -24.26 13.33 11.00
CA GLN A 71 -25.01 13.26 12.26
C GLN A 71 -24.57 14.35 13.21
N ALA A 72 -25.51 14.90 13.96
CA ALA A 72 -25.38 16.06 14.85
C ALA A 72 -24.25 15.96 15.90
N ASN A 73 -23.66 14.79 16.10
CA ASN A 73 -22.52 14.57 16.97
C ASN A 73 -21.18 14.49 16.22
N ASP A 74 -21.14 14.74 14.94
CA ASP A 74 -19.98 14.86 14.03
C ASP A 74 -18.69 14.13 14.48
N GLN A 75 -18.82 12.89 14.90
CA GLN A 75 -17.68 12.18 15.45
C GLN A 75 -16.93 11.34 14.44
N GLY A 76 -17.44 11.14 13.23
CA GLY A 76 -16.77 10.40 12.16
C GLY A 76 -16.01 9.16 12.68
N SER A 77 -15.21 8.57 11.80
CA SER A 77 -14.47 7.35 12.13
C SER A 77 -13.00 7.48 11.76
N ARG A 78 -12.16 6.70 12.45
CA ARG A 78 -10.74 6.52 12.09
C ARG A 78 -10.41 5.04 11.97
N ILE A 79 -9.68 4.69 10.93
CA ILE A 79 -9.22 3.32 10.64
C ILE A 79 -7.70 3.29 10.69
N GLY A 80 -7.14 2.26 11.32
CA GLY A 80 -5.76 1.85 11.18
C GLY A 80 -5.71 0.44 10.65
N ILE A 81 -5.14 0.24 9.46
CA ILE A 81 -5.00 -1.09 8.86
C ILE A 81 -3.56 -1.32 8.40
N ILE A 82 -3.04 -2.51 8.69
CA ILE A 82 -1.72 -2.92 8.23
C ILE A 82 -1.88 -3.70 6.92
N LEU A 83 -1.21 -3.23 5.88
CA LEU A 83 -1.22 -3.85 4.56
C LEU A 83 0.22 -4.07 4.06
N ASN A 84 0.38 -5.01 3.14
CA ASN A 84 1.62 -5.15 2.37
C ASN A 84 1.74 -4.06 1.30
N GLY A 85 2.80 -4.08 0.49
CA GLY A 85 3.02 -3.09 -0.58
C GLY A 85 2.10 -3.24 -1.78
N SER A 86 1.46 -4.40 -1.97
CA SER A 86 0.61 -4.67 -3.13
C SER A 86 -0.49 -3.62 -3.36
N PRO A 87 -1.28 -3.21 -2.36
CA PRO A 87 -2.28 -2.16 -2.51
C PRO A 87 -1.77 -0.82 -3.04
N LEU A 88 -0.48 -0.52 -2.84
CA LEU A 88 0.14 0.73 -3.30
C LEU A 88 0.51 0.67 -4.78
N PHE A 89 1.04 -0.46 -5.24
CA PHE A 89 1.77 -0.54 -6.51
C PHE A 89 1.08 -1.37 -7.59
N THR A 90 0.06 -2.17 -7.27
CA THR A 90 -0.61 -3.03 -8.24
C THR A 90 -1.78 -2.33 -8.92
N GLY A 91 -2.12 -2.84 -10.09
CA GLY A 91 -3.21 -2.33 -10.91
C GLY A 91 -2.80 -1.17 -11.82
N SER A 92 -3.10 -1.31 -13.11
CA SER A 92 -2.96 -0.23 -14.09
C SER A 92 -4.13 0.76 -13.97
N ALA A 93 -4.02 1.91 -14.62
CA ALA A 93 -5.10 2.90 -14.69
C ALA A 93 -6.40 2.24 -15.17
N GLY A 94 -7.49 2.45 -14.44
CA GLY A 94 -8.80 1.85 -14.69
C GLY A 94 -8.99 0.42 -14.18
N SER A 95 -7.97 -0.19 -13.54
CA SER A 95 -8.16 -1.47 -12.84
C SER A 95 -8.89 -1.26 -11.52
N GLY A 96 -9.44 -2.36 -10.97
CA GLY A 96 -10.16 -2.29 -9.69
C GLY A 96 -9.32 -1.74 -8.55
N GLU A 97 -8.03 -2.10 -8.46
CA GLU A 97 -7.11 -1.55 -7.46
C GLU A 97 -6.90 -0.04 -7.65
N SER A 98 -6.76 0.41 -8.89
CA SER A 98 -6.62 1.82 -9.21
C SER A 98 -7.88 2.61 -8.85
N GLU A 99 -9.05 2.07 -9.16
CA GLU A 99 -10.34 2.71 -8.86
C GLU A 99 -10.61 2.78 -7.35
N ILE A 100 -10.24 1.74 -6.58
CA ILE A 100 -10.33 1.78 -5.12
C ILE A 100 -9.42 2.89 -4.55
N ARG A 101 -8.16 3.00 -5.03
CA ARG A 101 -7.27 4.09 -4.60
C ARG A 101 -7.83 5.47 -4.97
N ARG A 102 -8.36 5.62 -6.18
CA ARG A 102 -9.01 6.84 -6.63
C ARG A 102 -10.15 7.23 -5.68
N TYR A 103 -11.06 6.29 -5.39
CA TYR A 103 -12.17 6.51 -4.47
C TYR A 103 -11.70 7.00 -3.09
N ILE A 104 -10.69 6.35 -2.51
CA ILE A 104 -10.17 6.70 -1.17
C ILE A 104 -9.57 8.13 -1.17
N LEU A 105 -8.89 8.52 -2.25
CA LEU A 105 -8.26 9.84 -2.39
C LEU A 105 -9.29 10.93 -2.69
N GLU A 106 -10.24 10.68 -3.60
CA GLU A 106 -11.29 11.64 -3.98
C GLU A 106 -12.30 11.87 -2.84
N ALA A 107 -12.61 10.81 -2.07
CA ALA A 107 -13.43 10.92 -0.87
C ALA A 107 -12.68 11.51 0.34
N ASP A 108 -11.42 11.89 0.15
CA ASP A 108 -10.53 12.46 1.17
C ASP A 108 -10.44 11.63 2.46
N LEU A 109 -10.44 10.31 2.32
CA LEU A 109 -10.38 9.39 3.46
C LEU A 109 -8.95 9.12 3.94
N LEU A 110 -7.97 9.06 3.05
CA LEU A 110 -6.60 8.71 3.38
C LEU A 110 -5.90 9.85 4.12
N GLU A 111 -5.54 9.63 5.37
CA GLU A 111 -4.87 10.61 6.23
C GLU A 111 -3.35 10.44 6.20
N ALA A 112 -2.87 9.19 6.32
CA ALA A 112 -1.44 8.90 6.25
C ALA A 112 -1.15 7.47 5.78
N ILE A 113 0.06 7.26 5.27
CA ILE A 113 0.68 5.95 5.07
C ILE A 113 2.03 5.96 5.78
N ILE A 114 2.24 4.97 6.64
CA ILE A 114 3.45 4.81 7.43
C ILE A 114 4.16 3.54 6.99
N ALA A 115 5.36 3.66 6.42
CA ALA A 115 6.19 2.51 6.09
C ALA A 115 6.81 1.95 7.37
N LEU A 116 6.68 0.64 7.60
CA LEU A 116 7.27 -0.07 8.72
C LEU A 116 8.55 -0.81 8.29
N PRO A 117 9.45 -1.12 9.23
CA PRO A 117 10.60 -1.96 8.97
C PRO A 117 10.19 -3.34 8.42
N ASN A 118 11.04 -3.93 7.60
CA ASN A 118 10.91 -5.31 7.20
C ASN A 118 11.08 -6.25 8.41
N ASP A 119 10.69 -7.50 8.26
CA ASP A 119 10.85 -8.54 9.29
C ASP A 119 10.21 -8.20 10.66
N MET A 120 9.10 -7.43 10.64
CA MET A 120 8.36 -7.05 11.86
C MET A 120 7.32 -8.09 12.30
N PHE A 121 6.94 -9.03 11.42
CA PHE A 121 5.87 -9.99 11.65
C PHE A 121 6.36 -11.43 11.64
N TYR A 122 5.68 -12.32 12.39
CA TYR A 122 6.12 -13.71 12.61
C TYR A 122 6.20 -14.55 11.34
N ASN A 123 5.30 -14.31 10.40
CA ASN A 123 5.08 -15.17 9.22
C ASN A 123 5.50 -14.51 7.91
N THR A 124 6.05 -13.29 7.94
CA THR A 124 6.46 -12.59 6.73
C THR A 124 7.59 -11.62 7.00
N GLY A 125 8.55 -11.56 6.06
CA GLY A 125 9.64 -10.57 6.04
C GLY A 125 9.41 -9.40 5.09
N ILE A 126 8.21 -9.30 4.48
CA ILE A 126 7.92 -8.27 3.47
C ILE A 126 7.74 -6.89 4.09
N ALA A 127 7.91 -5.86 3.27
CA ALA A 127 7.57 -4.50 3.64
C ALA A 127 6.06 -4.37 3.93
N THR A 128 5.74 -3.72 5.02
CA THR A 128 4.36 -3.47 5.45
C THR A 128 4.14 -2.00 5.72
N TYR A 129 2.89 -1.59 5.61
CA TYR A 129 2.49 -0.20 5.73
C TYR A 129 1.24 -0.09 6.60
N ILE A 130 1.24 0.88 7.50
CA ILE A 130 0.01 1.26 8.21
C ILE A 130 -0.69 2.32 7.37
N TRP A 131 -1.92 2.04 6.98
CA TRP A 131 -2.79 3.03 6.38
C TRP A 131 -3.70 3.60 7.44
N VAL A 132 -3.68 4.92 7.58
CA VAL A 132 -4.57 5.65 8.48
C VAL A 132 -5.61 6.37 7.63
N LEU A 133 -6.88 6.01 7.84
CA LEU A 133 -7.99 6.64 7.15
C LEU A 133 -8.92 7.32 8.17
N SER A 134 -9.50 8.43 7.78
CA SER A 134 -10.48 9.15 8.57
C SER A 134 -11.47 9.88 7.65
N ASN A 135 -12.76 9.80 7.94
CA ASN A 135 -13.74 10.68 7.32
C ASN A 135 -13.97 11.96 8.16
N LYS A 136 -13.10 12.17 9.16
CA LYS A 136 -13.10 13.33 10.06
C LYS A 136 -11.69 13.91 10.16
N LYS A 137 -11.10 14.27 9.03
CA LYS A 137 -9.79 14.94 9.02
C LYS A 137 -9.89 16.34 9.62
N ASP A 138 -8.89 16.72 10.40
CA ASP A 138 -8.69 18.09 10.84
C ASP A 138 -8.53 19.03 9.64
N ALA A 139 -8.85 20.30 9.83
CA ALA A 139 -8.89 21.30 8.73
C ALA A 139 -7.55 21.36 7.96
N GLU A 140 -6.42 21.27 8.65
CA GLU A 140 -5.08 21.31 8.07
C GLU A 140 -4.72 20.08 7.23
N ARG A 141 -5.39 18.93 7.49
CA ARG A 141 -5.16 17.64 6.81
C ARG A 141 -6.11 17.40 5.65
N LYS A 142 -7.15 18.22 5.48
CA LYS A 142 -8.10 18.08 4.39
C LYS A 142 -7.42 18.22 3.04
N GLY A 143 -7.71 17.29 2.12
CA GLY A 143 -7.12 17.24 0.79
C GLY A 143 -5.63 16.90 0.78
N LYS A 144 -5.07 16.42 1.90
CA LYS A 144 -3.66 16.08 2.03
C LYS A 144 -3.46 14.65 2.56
N VAL A 145 -2.32 14.08 2.24
CA VAL A 145 -1.86 12.77 2.70
C VAL A 145 -0.44 12.90 3.21
N GLN A 146 -0.19 12.40 4.42
CA GLN A 146 1.14 12.34 5.00
C GLN A 146 1.77 10.97 4.73
N LEU A 147 2.98 10.95 4.18
CA LEU A 147 3.79 9.75 4.01
C LEU A 147 4.92 9.78 5.04
N ILE A 148 4.99 8.77 5.89
CA ILE A 148 6.01 8.64 6.94
C ILE A 148 6.85 7.42 6.63
N ASP A 149 8.16 7.61 6.46
CA ASP A 149 9.11 6.52 6.28
C ASP A 149 9.76 6.18 7.63
N GLY A 150 9.21 5.16 8.28
CA GLY A 150 9.74 4.53 9.48
C GLY A 150 10.50 3.24 9.22
N SER A 151 10.82 2.90 7.95
CA SER A 151 11.42 1.62 7.56
C SER A 151 12.79 1.36 8.20
N HIS A 152 13.47 2.39 8.66
CA HIS A 152 14.76 2.30 9.36
C HIS A 152 14.66 2.49 10.89
N LEU A 153 13.44 2.61 11.44
CA LEU A 153 13.21 2.76 12.87
C LEU A 153 13.08 1.40 13.55
N TYR A 154 14.17 0.67 13.65
CA TYR A 154 14.16 -0.64 14.30
C TYR A 154 15.49 -0.97 14.97
N SER A 155 15.45 -1.95 15.84
CA SER A 155 16.60 -2.67 16.38
C SER A 155 16.44 -4.16 16.08
N LYS A 156 17.56 -4.87 15.95
CA LYS A 156 17.51 -6.31 15.75
C LYS A 156 17.16 -7.01 17.05
N MET A 157 16.24 -7.93 16.99
CA MET A 157 15.91 -8.79 18.12
C MET A 157 17.08 -9.68 18.49
N ARG A 158 17.29 -9.89 19.78
CA ARG A 158 18.33 -10.82 20.29
C ARG A 158 18.07 -12.27 19.83
N LYS A 159 16.80 -12.67 19.75
CA LYS A 159 16.35 -13.98 19.28
C LYS A 159 15.21 -13.78 18.30
N SER A 160 15.33 -14.33 17.09
CA SER A 160 14.28 -14.28 16.10
C SER A 160 13.08 -15.13 16.50
N LEU A 161 11.88 -14.69 16.11
CA LEU A 161 10.62 -15.39 16.30
C LEU A 161 10.01 -15.64 14.90
N GLY A 162 10.29 -16.79 14.31
CA GLY A 162 9.95 -17.07 12.93
C GLY A 162 10.63 -16.09 11.97
N SER A 163 9.88 -15.45 11.09
CA SER A 163 10.39 -14.42 10.19
C SER A 163 10.64 -13.08 10.89
N LYS A 164 10.12 -12.86 12.09
CA LYS A 164 10.31 -11.63 12.84
C LYS A 164 11.73 -11.57 13.39
N ARG A 165 12.51 -10.58 12.93
CA ARG A 165 13.91 -10.34 13.31
C ARG A 165 14.13 -8.93 13.85
N ASN A 166 13.22 -8.04 13.58
CA ASN A 166 13.29 -6.62 13.92
C ASN A 166 12.18 -6.27 14.90
N GLU A 167 12.45 -5.29 15.76
CA GLU A 167 11.48 -4.71 16.68
C GLU A 167 11.67 -3.19 16.74
N MET A 168 10.57 -2.49 16.97
CA MET A 168 10.58 -1.05 17.23
C MET A 168 10.59 -0.81 18.73
N SER A 169 11.45 0.09 19.19
CA SER A 169 11.43 0.55 20.57
C SER A 169 10.25 1.50 20.79
N GLU A 170 9.93 1.74 22.06
CA GLU A 170 8.90 2.75 22.40
C GLU A 170 9.24 4.14 21.85
N ASP A 171 10.52 4.49 21.79
CA ASP A 171 10.96 5.80 21.28
C ASP A 171 10.84 5.88 19.76
N ASP A 172 11.06 4.77 19.04
CA ASP A 172 10.77 4.68 17.61
C ASP A 172 9.28 4.90 17.34
N ILE A 173 8.42 4.25 18.12
CA ILE A 173 6.97 4.40 18.03
C ILE A 173 6.55 5.84 18.36
N LYS A 174 7.08 6.42 19.45
CA LYS A 174 6.80 7.82 19.83
C LYS A 174 7.24 8.80 18.73
N THR A 175 8.35 8.53 18.05
CA THR A 175 8.85 9.35 16.93
C THR A 175 7.83 9.38 15.80
N ILE A 176 7.30 8.22 15.40
CA ILE A 176 6.25 8.13 14.38
C ILE A 176 4.97 8.84 14.82
N ILE A 177 4.52 8.58 16.06
CA ILE A 177 3.28 9.18 16.60
C ILE A 177 3.40 10.70 16.64
N ARG A 178 4.55 11.22 17.10
CA ARG A 178 4.79 12.67 17.14
C ARG A 178 4.80 13.25 15.73
N SER A 179 5.56 12.68 14.80
CA SER A 179 5.59 13.14 13.40
C SER A 179 4.22 13.13 12.74
N PHE A 180 3.40 12.11 13.03
CA PHE A 180 2.02 12.07 12.57
C PHE A 180 1.16 13.16 13.24
N GLY A 181 1.28 13.35 14.56
CA GLY A 181 0.51 14.33 15.34
C GLY A 181 0.84 15.77 14.95
N ASP A 182 2.12 16.09 14.88
CA ASP A 182 2.61 17.44 14.56
C ASP A 182 2.44 17.82 13.07
N PHE A 183 2.09 16.84 12.23
CA PHE A 183 1.89 17.03 10.78
C PHE A 183 3.07 17.73 10.10
N GLU A 184 4.30 17.31 10.45
CA GLU A 184 5.54 17.94 10.01
C GLU A 184 6.11 17.32 8.73
N VAL A 185 6.78 18.20 7.93
CA VAL A 185 7.66 17.75 6.85
C VAL A 185 9.07 17.62 7.40
N ILE A 186 9.62 16.41 7.27
CA ILE A 186 10.98 16.06 7.71
C ILE A 186 11.67 15.38 6.53
N ASP A 187 12.68 16.04 5.96
CA ASP A 187 13.34 15.49 4.78
C ASP A 187 14.02 14.17 5.07
N VAL A 188 15.04 14.16 5.87
CA VAL A 188 15.63 12.94 6.44
C VAL A 188 16.28 13.33 7.76
N ARG A 189 15.88 12.71 8.83
CA ARG A 189 16.48 12.94 10.15
C ARG A 189 17.19 11.68 10.61
N THR A 190 18.46 11.80 10.95
CA THR A 190 19.21 10.76 11.66
C THR A 190 18.95 10.92 13.14
N LEU A 191 18.49 9.86 13.79
CA LEU A 191 18.32 9.85 15.24
C LEU A 191 19.66 9.52 15.87
N ASP A 192 20.07 10.33 16.84
CA ASP A 192 21.28 10.08 17.60
C ASP A 192 21.18 8.72 18.31
N LYS A 193 22.27 7.94 18.23
CA LYS A 193 22.36 6.70 19.02
C LYS A 193 22.28 7.11 20.49
N PRO A 194 21.49 6.41 21.32
CA PRO A 194 21.59 6.58 22.77
C PRO A 194 23.05 6.41 23.18
N ALA A 195 23.59 7.35 23.95
CA ALA A 195 24.98 7.28 24.43
C ALA A 195 25.19 5.90 25.09
N GLU A 196 26.10 5.11 24.57
CA GLU A 196 26.46 3.82 25.16
C GLU A 196 26.86 4.06 26.60
N VAL A 197 26.08 3.55 27.53
CA VAL A 197 26.49 3.45 28.93
C VAL A 197 27.70 2.46 28.93
N LYS A 198 28.89 2.99 29.01
CA LYS A 198 30.10 2.21 29.09
C LYS A 198 30.04 1.32 30.34
N SER A 199 29.56 0.10 30.15
CA SER A 199 29.70 -0.95 31.14
C SER A 199 31.18 -1.38 31.21
N ASN A 200 31.88 -0.92 32.22
CA ASN A 200 33.24 -1.35 32.56
C ASN A 200 33.20 -2.82 33.02
N ARG A 201 33.20 -3.77 32.10
CA ARG A 201 33.62 -5.16 32.39
C ARG A 201 34.27 -5.73 31.13
N GLY A 202 35.57 -5.92 31.26
CA GLY A 202 36.45 -6.44 30.21
C GLY A 202 36.04 -7.81 29.68
N ARG A 203 35.82 -7.84 28.39
CA ARG A 203 36.16 -8.92 27.46
C ARG A 203 36.08 -8.31 26.06
N GLN A 204 37.25 -8.16 25.43
CA GLN A 204 37.33 -7.83 24.01
C GLN A 204 36.69 -8.99 23.23
N SER A 205 35.51 -8.85 22.74
CA SER A 205 34.95 -9.70 21.73
C SER A 205 34.82 -8.89 20.43
N ALA A 206 35.21 -9.55 19.36
CA ALA A 206 35.36 -9.06 18.01
C ALA A 206 34.29 -8.03 17.59
N ASN A 207 34.78 -6.95 16.99
CA ASN A 207 34.07 -5.90 16.24
C ASN A 207 32.50 -5.95 16.36
N PRO A 208 31.90 -5.10 17.14
CA PRO A 208 30.46 -4.88 17.02
C PRO A 208 30.25 -4.29 15.62
N LYS A 209 29.62 -5.05 14.73
CA LYS A 209 29.03 -4.46 13.51
C LYS A 209 28.13 -3.34 13.98
N SER A 210 28.58 -2.10 13.78
CA SER A 210 27.79 -0.92 14.14
C SER A 210 26.43 -1.04 13.46
N GLU A 211 25.35 -1.12 14.24
CA GLU A 211 24.01 -1.05 13.69
C GLU A 211 23.89 0.23 12.88
N PRO A 212 23.24 0.19 11.70
CA PRO A 212 23.04 1.38 10.89
C PRO A 212 22.31 2.44 11.70
N ALA A 213 22.65 3.70 11.48
CA ALA A 213 21.97 4.80 12.13
C ALA A 213 20.47 4.77 11.76
N LYS A 214 19.61 4.94 12.76
CA LYS A 214 18.16 5.04 12.55
C LYS A 214 17.85 6.34 11.83
N THR A 215 17.10 6.27 10.75
CA THR A 215 16.65 7.43 10.00
C THR A 215 15.15 7.38 9.82
N PHE A 216 14.52 8.53 9.69
CA PHE A 216 13.12 8.60 9.29
C PHE A 216 12.86 9.90 8.50
N ALA A 217 11.78 9.89 7.73
CA ALA A 217 11.32 11.04 6.96
C ALA A 217 9.80 11.15 6.98
N SER A 218 9.29 12.35 6.79
CA SER A 218 7.86 12.62 6.67
C SER A 218 7.63 13.66 5.58
N LYS A 219 6.72 13.38 4.66
CA LYS A 219 6.35 14.31 3.59
C LYS A 219 4.84 14.41 3.48
N ILE A 220 4.37 15.60 3.13
CA ILE A 220 2.96 15.89 2.96
C ILE A 220 2.72 16.19 1.48
N PHE A 221 1.73 15.53 0.91
CA PHE A 221 1.32 15.67 -0.47
C PHE A 221 -0.15 16.07 -0.55
N ASN A 222 -0.53 16.80 -1.58
CA ASN A 222 -1.94 17.00 -1.86
C ASN A 222 -2.52 15.72 -2.49
N SER A 223 -3.77 15.38 -2.18
CA SER A 223 -4.40 14.15 -2.67
C SER A 223 -4.39 14.05 -4.19
N TYR A 224 -4.48 15.17 -4.92
CA TYR A 224 -4.46 15.18 -6.39
C TYR A 224 -3.09 14.84 -6.99
N GLU A 225 -1.98 14.95 -6.23
CA GLU A 225 -0.63 14.64 -6.70
C GLU A 225 -0.42 13.12 -6.90
N PHE A 226 -1.29 12.28 -6.31
CA PHE A 226 -1.31 10.84 -6.54
C PHE A 226 -2.09 10.44 -7.81
N GLY A 227 -2.82 11.39 -8.41
CA GLY A 227 -3.56 11.16 -9.63
C GLY A 227 -2.66 11.22 -10.86
N TYR A 228 -2.90 10.35 -11.84
CA TYR A 228 -2.23 10.40 -13.14
C TYR A 228 -3.20 10.02 -14.25
N ARG A 229 -2.93 10.53 -15.44
CA ARG A 229 -3.63 10.12 -16.66
C ARG A 229 -2.69 9.25 -17.50
N ARG A 230 -3.14 8.08 -17.86
CA ARG A 230 -2.44 7.25 -18.83
C ARG A 230 -2.72 7.77 -20.23
N VAL A 231 -1.68 8.18 -20.94
CA VAL A 231 -1.77 8.67 -22.32
C VAL A 231 -1.04 7.67 -23.23
N THR A 232 -1.71 7.21 -24.27
CA THR A 232 -1.06 6.43 -25.32
C THR A 232 -0.64 7.38 -26.43
N ILE A 233 0.66 7.43 -26.68
CA ILE A 233 1.20 8.20 -27.82
C ILE A 233 1.43 7.22 -28.95
N GLU A 234 0.64 7.37 -30.00
CA GLU A 234 0.79 6.58 -31.23
C GLU A 234 1.60 7.36 -32.25
N ARG A 235 2.61 6.72 -32.79
CA ARG A 235 3.37 7.26 -33.91
C ARG A 235 2.91 6.58 -35.17
N PRO A 236 2.46 7.32 -36.21
CA PRO A 236 2.11 6.68 -37.47
C PRO A 236 3.31 5.92 -38.05
N LEU A 237 3.09 4.66 -38.33
CA LEU A 237 4.09 3.84 -39.00
C LEU A 237 4.33 4.41 -40.42
N ARG A 238 5.47 5.03 -40.60
CA ARG A 238 5.92 5.39 -41.96
C ARG A 238 6.55 4.16 -42.56
N LEU A 239 5.73 3.34 -43.23
CA LEU A 239 6.21 2.26 -44.04
C LEU A 239 6.75 2.87 -45.35
N SER A 240 8.05 2.80 -45.53
CA SER A 240 8.65 2.96 -46.85
C SER A 240 8.90 1.56 -47.41
N ALA A 241 8.19 1.20 -48.46
CA ALA A 241 8.45 -0.03 -49.17
C ALA A 241 9.29 0.29 -50.41
N GLN A 242 10.47 -0.29 -50.48
CA GLN A 242 11.31 -0.22 -51.68
C GLN A 242 11.35 -1.60 -52.31
N ILE A 243 10.89 -1.68 -53.53
CA ILE A 243 10.96 -2.93 -54.29
C ILE A 243 12.39 -3.06 -54.82
N THR A 244 13.18 -3.90 -54.17
CA THR A 244 14.53 -4.25 -54.57
C THR A 244 14.55 -5.71 -55.09
N ASP A 245 15.50 -6.06 -55.93
CA ASP A 245 15.68 -7.45 -56.41
C ASP A 245 15.87 -8.41 -55.21
N GLU A 246 16.51 -7.98 -54.14
CA GLU A 246 16.69 -8.75 -52.92
C GLU A 246 15.37 -9.00 -52.18
N ALA A 247 14.50 -7.98 -52.05
CA ALA A 247 13.17 -8.13 -51.45
C ALA A 247 12.29 -9.10 -52.28
N VAL A 248 12.37 -9.05 -53.61
CA VAL A 248 11.66 -9.97 -54.49
C VAL A 248 12.22 -11.39 -54.38
N ALA A 249 13.54 -11.55 -54.20
CA ALA A 249 14.18 -12.84 -53.99
C ALA A 249 13.76 -13.48 -52.64
N SER A 250 13.65 -12.68 -51.54
CA SER A 250 13.21 -13.16 -50.25
C SER A 250 11.76 -13.68 -50.29
N LEU A 251 10.86 -13.00 -50.98
CA LEU A 251 9.47 -13.43 -51.18
C LEU A 251 9.35 -14.74 -51.99
N ARG A 252 10.31 -15.02 -52.90
CA ARG A 252 10.36 -16.28 -53.63
C ARG A 252 10.84 -17.45 -52.78
N LEU A 253 11.70 -17.19 -51.79
CA LEU A 253 12.17 -18.20 -50.83
C LEU A 253 11.07 -18.60 -49.85
N ASP A 254 10.28 -17.65 -49.35
CA ASP A 254 9.16 -17.95 -48.46
C ASP A 254 8.06 -18.81 -49.10
N ARG A 255 7.80 -18.66 -50.38
CA ARG A 255 6.87 -19.52 -51.12
C ARG A 255 7.34 -20.98 -51.26
N LYS A 256 8.65 -21.25 -51.17
CA LYS A 256 9.17 -22.62 -51.19
C LYS A 256 9.06 -23.32 -49.84
N SER A 257 9.13 -22.59 -48.72
CA SER A 257 8.99 -23.17 -47.38
C SER A 257 7.56 -23.57 -47.04
N THR A 258 6.56 -22.89 -47.60
CA THR A 258 5.14 -23.23 -47.39
C THR A 258 4.63 -24.43 -48.22
N ARG A 259 5.40 -24.92 -49.22
CA ARG A 259 5.01 -26.11 -49.99
C ARG A 259 5.61 -27.43 -49.51
N LEU A 260 6.43 -27.41 -48.47
CA LEU A 260 7.08 -28.61 -47.92
C LEU A 260 6.39 -29.22 -46.71
N ASN A 261 5.27 -28.62 -46.22
CA ASN A 261 4.48 -29.10 -45.09
C ASN A 261 2.99 -29.35 -45.42
N SER A 262 2.70 -29.80 -46.64
CA SER A 262 1.38 -30.32 -47.04
C SER A 262 1.50 -31.75 -47.51
#